data_c159116c2087d5f3f9372df0257cf5cb
#
_entry.id   c159116c2087d5f3f9372df0257cf5cb
#
_cell.length_a   1.000
_cell.length_b   1.000
_cell.length_c   1.000
_cell.angle_alpha   90.00
_cell.angle_beta   90.00
_cell.angle_gamma   90.00
#
_symmetry.space_group_name_H-M   'P 1'
#
loop_
_entity.id
_entity.type
_entity.pdbx_description
1 polymer ?
#
loop_
_entity_poly.entity_id
_entity_poly.type
_entity_poly.pdbx_seq_one_letter_code
_entity_poly.pdbx_strand_id
1 'polypeptide(L)'
;RIFNGYAADACSPERVKNWSNPAGGYLHAMHSREWGGYQYSIEGKDAKGELILKGGFQNNRQMGMHDTYRMVENIFEELDAEGEWYFDKETHTLYFYPPRELNLQTALFEVPQTETLFILKGKPGNPVRHVSVDHLELTQTLRTFMKTNEPLLRSDWKIYRGGALIIENAEKCSVNGCYLHDIGGNAIFFSNYNRNHRVSQNHITRIGASAVCFVGSPDAVRSPLFEYGKSQTWEQMDKGTGPLTPDYPSDCLVDDNLIHSIGEIEKQGAGIQLSMSARITIRNNSIYDLPRAGINVSEGTWGGHMIEGNDVFDTVLETGDHGSFNSWGRDRYWHPDRNVMDEFAKEHPQMVF
;
A
#
# COMPACT_ATOMS: atom_id res chain seq x y z
N ARG A 1 15.16 0.49 5.59
CA ARG A 1 14.18 -0.63 5.69
C ARG A 1 13.92 -0.94 7.14
N ILE A 2 12.66 -1.03 7.53
CA ILE A 2 12.27 -1.11 8.93
C ILE A 2 12.66 -2.45 9.58
N PHE A 3 12.64 -3.56 8.84
CA PHE A 3 12.81 -4.89 9.44
C PHE A 3 14.02 -5.67 8.93
N ASN A 4 14.61 -5.29 7.82
CA ASN A 4 15.75 -6.00 7.25
C ASN A 4 17.06 -5.57 7.93
N GLY A 5 17.71 -6.50 8.64
CA GLY A 5 18.97 -6.26 9.31
C GLY A 5 18.89 -5.57 10.67
N TYR A 6 17.70 -5.34 11.20
CA TYR A 6 17.52 -4.82 12.55
C TYR A 6 17.76 -5.90 13.60
N ALA A 7 18.47 -5.51 14.62
CA ALA A 7 18.61 -6.29 15.83
C ALA A 7 17.28 -6.33 16.59
N ALA A 8 17.33 -7.02 17.71
CA ALA A 8 16.25 -7.33 18.60
C ALA A 8 15.15 -6.27 18.71
N ASP A 9 13.97 -6.79 18.93
CA ASP A 9 12.70 -6.12 19.18
C ASP A 9 12.79 -4.79 19.94
N ALA A 10 12.51 -3.70 19.24
CA ALA A 10 12.47 -2.37 19.84
C ALA A 10 11.32 -2.19 20.85
N CYS A 11 10.36 -3.11 20.92
CA CYS A 11 9.20 -3.09 21.80
C CYS A 11 9.27 -4.21 22.85
N SER A 12 10.48 -4.66 23.21
CA SER A 12 10.65 -5.64 24.28
C SER A 12 10.18 -5.10 25.63
N PRO A 13 9.73 -5.96 26.57
CA PRO A 13 9.31 -5.53 27.89
C PRO A 13 10.39 -4.75 28.65
N GLU A 14 11.66 -5.08 28.45
CA GLU A 14 12.81 -4.40 29.08
C GLU A 14 12.93 -2.96 28.57
N ARG A 15 12.73 -2.71 27.28
CA ARG A 15 12.76 -1.35 26.70
C ARG A 15 11.53 -0.57 27.11
N VAL A 16 10.34 -1.14 26.94
CA VAL A 16 9.05 -0.51 27.31
C VAL A 16 9.01 -0.07 28.78
N LYS A 17 9.65 -0.83 29.67
CA LYS A 17 9.71 -0.48 31.10
C LYS A 17 10.36 0.88 31.32
N ASN A 18 11.33 1.25 30.50
CA ASN A 18 12.10 2.50 30.65
C ASN A 18 11.38 3.72 30.07
N TRP A 19 10.36 3.55 29.24
CA TRP A 19 9.62 4.67 28.66
C TRP A 19 8.72 5.32 29.70
N SER A 20 8.90 6.58 29.96
CA SER A 20 8.12 7.32 30.98
C SER A 20 6.71 7.64 30.47
N ASN A 21 6.60 8.17 29.25
CA ASN A 21 5.33 8.50 28.61
C ASN A 21 5.39 8.16 27.09
N PRO A 22 5.05 6.93 26.69
CA PRO A 22 5.08 6.55 25.29
C PRO A 22 3.85 6.99 24.49
N ALA A 23 2.88 7.70 25.11
CA ALA A 23 1.69 8.17 24.42
C ALA A 23 2.04 9.11 23.26
N GLY A 24 1.39 8.88 22.10
CA GLY A 24 1.68 9.62 20.88
C GLY A 24 2.80 9.04 20.02
N GLY A 25 3.46 7.98 20.48
CA GLY A 25 4.35 7.17 19.67
C GLY A 25 3.60 6.23 18.71
N TYR A 26 4.35 5.55 17.86
CA TYR A 26 3.83 4.53 16.94
C TYR A 26 4.63 3.24 17.05
N LEU A 27 3.94 2.13 16.86
CA LEU A 27 4.54 0.80 16.73
C LEU A 27 4.29 0.28 15.32
N HIS A 28 5.37 -0.05 14.63
CA HIS A 28 5.35 -0.79 13.38
C HIS A 28 5.77 -2.22 13.66
N ALA A 29 4.93 -3.19 13.32
CA ALA A 29 5.21 -4.60 13.53
C ALA A 29 4.99 -5.37 12.24
N MET A 30 5.80 -6.41 12.01
CA MET A 30 5.45 -7.37 10.98
C MET A 30 4.25 -8.21 11.41
N HIS A 31 3.52 -8.73 10.44
CA HIS A 31 2.55 -9.79 10.63
C HIS A 31 3.24 -11.07 11.16
N SER A 32 2.57 -11.86 11.99
CA SER A 32 3.15 -13.09 12.58
C SER A 32 3.63 -14.13 11.55
N ARG A 33 3.18 -14.02 10.30
CA ARG A 33 3.62 -14.82 9.14
C ARG A 33 4.42 -13.99 8.13
N GLU A 34 4.82 -12.78 8.48
CA GLU A 34 5.61 -11.88 7.65
C GLU A 34 4.97 -11.53 6.29
N TRP A 35 3.62 -11.55 6.20
CA TRP A 35 2.91 -11.21 4.95
C TRP A 35 2.78 -9.72 4.69
N GLY A 36 3.13 -8.89 5.66
CA GLY A 36 3.05 -7.44 5.63
C GLY A 36 3.19 -6.85 7.00
N GLY A 37 2.92 -5.57 7.15
CA GLY A 37 3.08 -4.84 8.40
C GLY A 37 1.76 -4.42 9.04
N TYR A 38 1.80 -4.32 10.34
CA TYR A 38 0.79 -3.66 11.18
C TYR A 38 1.34 -2.33 11.69
N GLN A 39 0.46 -1.36 11.81
CA GLN A 39 0.77 -0.07 12.42
C GLN A 39 -0.21 0.23 13.56
N TYR A 40 0.33 0.68 14.67
CA TYR A 40 -0.43 1.04 15.87
C TYR A 40 -0.02 2.41 16.36
N SER A 41 -0.97 3.20 16.86
CA SER A 41 -0.67 4.29 17.78
C SER A 41 -0.49 3.73 19.20
N ILE A 42 0.43 4.30 19.93
CA ILE A 42 0.64 4.00 21.36
C ILE A 42 -0.13 5.02 22.15
N GLU A 43 -1.15 4.56 22.89
CA GLU A 43 -2.03 5.43 23.70
C GLU A 43 -1.48 5.63 25.13
N GLY A 44 -0.49 4.85 25.52
CA GLY A 44 0.14 4.89 26.84
C GLY A 44 0.48 3.51 27.37
N LYS A 45 0.53 3.40 28.71
CA LYS A 45 0.71 2.14 29.43
C LYS A 45 -0.48 1.87 30.35
N ASP A 46 -0.80 0.61 30.51
CA ASP A 46 -1.79 0.17 31.49
C ASP A 46 -1.20 0.10 32.92
N ALA A 47 -2.02 -0.32 33.88
CA ALA A 47 -1.61 -0.48 35.28
C ALA A 47 -0.51 -1.54 35.50
N LYS A 48 -0.26 -2.40 34.54
CA LYS A 48 0.81 -3.41 34.58
C LYS A 48 2.09 -2.92 33.88
N GLY A 49 2.04 -1.75 33.24
CA GLY A 49 3.14 -1.20 32.45
C GLY A 49 3.19 -1.72 31.02
N GLU A 50 2.17 -2.43 30.54
CA GLU A 50 2.05 -2.89 29.16
C GLU A 50 1.51 -1.80 28.25
N LEU A 51 1.91 -1.79 26.97
CA LEU A 51 1.47 -0.79 26.01
C LEU A 51 -0.01 -0.91 25.67
N ILE A 52 -0.72 0.20 25.70
CA ILE A 52 -2.07 0.32 25.17
C ILE A 52 -1.95 0.71 23.69
N LEU A 53 -2.30 -0.21 22.79
CA LEU A 53 -2.16 -0.06 21.34
C LEU A 53 -3.52 0.11 20.66
N LYS A 54 -3.59 1.02 19.69
CA LYS A 54 -4.77 1.21 18.85
C LYS A 54 -4.36 1.17 17.37
N GLY A 55 -5.02 0.34 16.58
CA GLY A 55 -4.69 0.13 15.17
C GLY A 55 -4.57 -1.34 14.83
N GLY A 56 -3.52 -1.71 14.11
CA GLY A 56 -3.30 -3.08 13.65
C GLY A 56 -4.36 -3.52 12.63
N PHE A 57 -4.81 -2.58 11.82
CA PHE A 57 -5.81 -2.89 10.80
C PHE A 57 -5.25 -3.86 9.79
N GLN A 58 -5.93 -4.95 9.65
CA GLN A 58 -5.72 -5.93 8.60
C GLN A 58 -7.06 -6.26 7.97
N ASN A 59 -7.06 -6.67 6.73
CA ASN A 59 -8.27 -6.95 6.02
C ASN A 59 -9.03 -8.16 6.63
N ASN A 60 -9.14 -9.25 6.00
CA ASN A 60 -10.06 -10.32 6.41
C ASN A 60 -9.39 -11.58 6.99
N ARG A 61 -8.09 -11.52 7.25
CA ARG A 61 -7.31 -12.57 7.93
C ARG A 61 -6.53 -11.97 9.09
N GLN A 62 -7.23 -11.76 10.20
CA GLN A 62 -6.61 -11.24 11.40
C GLN A 62 -5.70 -12.28 12.04
N MET A 63 -4.43 -11.92 12.18
CA MET A 63 -3.41 -12.72 12.88
C MET A 63 -2.58 -11.77 13.73
N GLY A 64 -1.93 -12.24 14.76
CA GLY A 64 -1.12 -11.42 15.65
C GLY A 64 0.07 -10.74 14.96
N MET A 65 0.63 -9.75 15.61
CA MET A 65 1.90 -9.18 15.22
C MET A 65 3.05 -10.15 15.49
N HIS A 66 4.15 -10.00 14.80
CA HIS A 66 5.37 -10.77 15.01
C HIS A 66 5.99 -10.46 16.38
N ASP A 67 6.59 -11.46 17.01
CA ASP A 67 7.10 -11.34 18.38
C ASP A 67 8.36 -10.47 18.49
N THR A 68 9.13 -10.33 17.40
CA THR A 68 10.43 -9.64 17.41
C THR A 68 10.59 -8.58 16.32
N TYR A 69 9.95 -8.73 15.16
CA TYR A 69 10.06 -7.73 14.08
C TYR A 69 9.13 -6.55 14.37
N ARG A 70 9.57 -5.71 15.31
CA ARG A 70 8.84 -4.55 15.79
C ARG A 70 9.77 -3.35 15.92
N MET A 71 9.34 -2.20 15.42
CA MET A 71 10.01 -0.92 15.48
C MET A 71 9.09 0.13 16.08
N VAL A 72 9.62 1.07 16.82
CA VAL A 72 8.87 2.18 17.39
C VAL A 72 9.33 3.52 16.84
N GLU A 73 8.43 4.47 16.79
CA GLU A 73 8.69 5.86 16.43
C GLU A 73 8.13 6.80 17.47
N ASN A 74 8.74 7.95 17.58
CA ASN A 74 8.34 9.04 18.45
C ASN A 74 8.23 8.63 19.94
N ILE A 75 9.27 7.96 20.43
CA ILE A 75 9.50 7.64 21.83
C ILE A 75 10.73 8.42 22.29
N PHE A 76 10.59 9.25 23.31
CA PHE A 76 11.67 10.15 23.75
C PHE A 76 12.92 9.41 24.23
N GLU A 77 12.74 8.32 24.97
CA GLU A 77 13.84 7.51 25.51
C GLU A 77 14.57 6.68 24.45
N GLU A 78 14.04 6.63 23.24
CA GLU A 78 14.66 5.97 22.08
C GLU A 78 15.38 6.99 21.16
N LEU A 79 15.53 8.24 21.59
CA LEU A 79 16.28 9.27 20.86
C LEU A 79 17.77 9.14 21.24
N ASP A 80 18.47 8.15 20.70
CA ASP A 80 19.82 7.78 21.11
C ASP A 80 20.86 7.68 19.98
N ALA A 81 20.44 7.91 18.72
CA ALA A 81 21.31 7.84 17.56
C ALA A 81 21.27 9.08 16.65
N GLU A 82 22.35 9.31 15.91
CA GLU A 82 22.46 10.42 14.96
C GLU A 82 21.39 10.33 13.86
N GLY A 83 20.69 11.44 13.60
CA GLY A 83 19.61 11.54 12.61
C GLY A 83 18.22 11.29 13.16
N GLU A 84 18.11 10.82 14.39
CA GLU A 84 16.84 10.59 15.03
C GLU A 84 16.20 11.88 15.54
N TRP A 85 14.88 11.83 15.67
CA TRP A 85 14.10 12.95 16.17
C TRP A 85 12.88 12.48 16.96
N TYR A 86 12.46 13.32 17.90
CA TYR A 86 11.23 13.16 18.69
C TYR A 86 10.44 14.46 18.65
N PHE A 87 9.16 14.37 18.38
CA PHE A 87 8.25 15.51 18.40
C PHE A 87 7.31 15.42 19.60
N ASP A 88 7.49 16.32 20.53
CA ASP A 88 6.59 16.52 21.67
C ASP A 88 5.36 17.31 21.20
N LYS A 89 4.23 16.63 21.11
CA LYS A 89 2.95 17.20 20.65
C LYS A 89 2.32 18.16 21.67
N GLU A 90 2.66 18.05 22.96
CA GLU A 90 2.10 18.90 24.00
C GLU A 90 2.79 20.26 24.04
N THR A 91 4.10 20.27 23.94
CA THR A 91 4.91 21.50 23.95
C THR A 91 5.20 22.03 22.55
N HIS A 92 4.83 21.30 21.48
CA HIS A 92 5.18 21.58 20.08
C HIS A 92 6.70 21.72 19.87
N THR A 93 7.48 20.92 20.59
CA THR A 93 8.94 20.97 20.52
C THR A 93 9.48 19.78 19.75
N LEU A 94 10.34 20.07 18.77
CA LEU A 94 11.10 19.05 18.05
C LEU A 94 12.46 18.88 18.73
N TYR A 95 12.74 17.69 19.20
CA TYR A 95 14.07 17.25 19.64
C TYR A 95 14.73 16.48 18.51
N PHE A 96 15.96 16.80 18.23
CA PHE A 96 16.71 16.20 17.13
C PHE A 96 18.12 15.84 17.58
N TYR A 97 18.56 14.63 17.33
CA TYR A 97 19.94 14.18 17.54
C TYR A 97 20.72 14.42 16.25
N PRO A 98 21.43 15.53 16.11
CA PRO A 98 22.03 15.89 14.84
C PRO A 98 23.23 15.00 14.50
N PRO A 99 23.42 14.62 13.24
CA PRO A 99 24.69 14.07 12.77
C PRO A 99 25.83 15.05 13.07
N ARG A 100 27.02 14.51 13.38
CA ARG A 100 28.18 15.30 13.83
C ARG A 100 28.58 16.42 12.88
N GLU A 101 28.39 16.20 11.58
CA GLU A 101 28.81 17.14 10.54
C GLU A 101 27.72 18.16 10.20
N LEU A 102 26.53 18.04 10.76
CA LEU A 102 25.41 18.92 10.46
C LEU A 102 25.52 20.26 11.22
N ASN A 103 25.59 21.35 10.47
CA ASN A 103 25.50 22.69 11.05
C ASN A 103 24.03 23.12 11.20
N LEU A 104 23.49 23.05 12.41
CA LEU A 104 22.11 23.37 12.71
C LEU A 104 21.73 24.84 12.40
N GLN A 105 22.70 25.77 12.33
CA GLN A 105 22.43 27.17 12.00
C GLN A 105 22.12 27.38 10.50
N THR A 106 22.54 26.44 9.65
CA THR A 106 22.33 26.51 8.20
C THR A 106 21.50 25.33 7.68
N ALA A 107 21.14 24.39 8.55
CA ALA A 107 20.32 23.25 8.17
C ALA A 107 18.90 23.69 7.79
N LEU A 108 18.40 23.12 6.69
CA LEU A 108 17.01 23.27 6.27
C LEU A 108 16.19 22.11 6.84
N PHE A 109 15.10 22.44 7.52
CA PHE A 109 14.10 21.48 8.02
C PHE A 109 12.81 21.65 7.23
N GLU A 110 12.38 20.62 6.55
CA GLU A 110 11.15 20.61 5.77
C GLU A 110 10.13 19.68 6.42
N VAL A 111 8.91 20.17 6.63
CA VAL A 111 7.83 19.43 7.28
C VAL A 111 6.65 19.32 6.32
N PRO A 112 6.25 18.11 5.91
CA PRO A 112 5.08 17.91 5.06
C PRO A 112 3.80 18.44 5.71
N GLN A 113 2.92 19.04 4.89
CA GLN A 113 1.65 19.62 5.36
C GLN A 113 0.43 18.98 4.69
N THR A 114 0.62 18.25 3.60
CA THR A 114 -0.46 17.66 2.81
C THR A 114 -0.20 16.20 2.50
N GLU A 115 -1.26 15.42 2.38
CA GLU A 115 -1.21 14.02 1.94
C GLU A 115 -1.24 13.88 0.42
N THR A 116 -1.84 14.86 -0.26
CA THR A 116 -2.07 14.83 -1.70
C THR A 116 -1.64 16.15 -2.33
N LEU A 117 -0.85 16.06 -3.39
CA LEU A 117 -0.35 17.20 -4.15
C LEU A 117 -1.28 17.56 -5.32
N PHE A 118 -1.82 16.54 -6.01
CA PHE A 118 -2.72 16.71 -7.14
C PHE A 118 -3.95 15.82 -7.06
N ILE A 119 -5.11 16.40 -7.35
CA ILE A 119 -6.38 15.67 -7.47
C ILE A 119 -6.99 15.98 -8.85
N LEU A 120 -7.05 14.98 -9.72
CA LEU A 120 -7.78 15.01 -10.98
C LEU A 120 -9.10 14.25 -10.77
N LYS A 121 -10.16 14.97 -10.44
CA LYS A 121 -11.45 14.36 -10.11
C LYS A 121 -12.58 14.92 -10.96
N GLY A 122 -13.09 14.09 -11.86
CA GLY A 122 -14.30 14.36 -12.62
C GLY A 122 -15.57 13.94 -11.88
N LYS A 123 -16.69 13.91 -12.62
CA LYS A 123 -17.99 13.42 -12.13
C LYS A 123 -18.46 12.26 -12.99
N PRO A 124 -19.29 11.35 -12.47
CA PRO A 124 -19.95 10.34 -13.30
C PRO A 124 -20.63 10.97 -14.52
N GLY A 125 -20.35 10.44 -15.70
CA GLY A 125 -20.85 10.99 -16.98
C GLY A 125 -20.13 12.25 -17.50
N ASN A 126 -19.28 12.88 -16.68
CA ASN A 126 -18.47 14.03 -17.08
C ASN A 126 -17.03 13.92 -16.54
N PRO A 127 -16.23 12.97 -17.04
CA PRO A 127 -14.86 12.77 -16.58
C PRO A 127 -13.93 13.92 -16.97
N VAL A 128 -12.88 14.11 -16.18
CA VAL A 128 -11.74 14.93 -16.53
C VAL A 128 -10.99 14.26 -17.70
N ARG A 129 -10.58 15.04 -18.70
CA ARG A 129 -9.91 14.49 -19.88
C ARG A 129 -8.68 15.30 -20.29
N HIS A 130 -7.70 14.58 -20.86
CA HIS A 130 -6.53 15.17 -21.53
C HIS A 130 -5.72 16.11 -20.63
N VAL A 131 -5.60 15.76 -19.34
CA VAL A 131 -4.69 16.46 -18.42
C VAL A 131 -3.39 15.69 -18.37
N SER A 132 -2.27 16.40 -18.51
CA SER A 132 -0.93 15.85 -18.40
C SER A 132 -0.19 16.49 -17.23
N VAL A 133 0.48 15.66 -16.45
CA VAL A 133 1.42 16.07 -15.40
C VAL A 133 2.80 15.64 -15.89
N ASP A 134 3.59 16.61 -16.36
CA ASP A 134 4.81 16.34 -17.08
C ASP A 134 6.02 17.04 -16.44
N HIS A 135 7.11 16.26 -16.25
CA HIS A 135 8.43 16.76 -15.87
C HIS A 135 8.43 17.58 -14.57
N LEU A 136 7.64 17.15 -13.59
CA LEU A 136 7.59 17.77 -12.26
C LEU A 136 8.34 16.93 -11.24
N GLU A 137 8.90 17.58 -10.25
CA GLU A 137 9.32 16.96 -9.00
C GLU A 137 8.16 17.01 -8.01
N LEU A 138 7.73 15.84 -7.51
CA LEU A 138 6.61 15.69 -6.58
C LEU A 138 7.14 14.99 -5.33
N THR A 139 7.12 15.69 -4.21
CA THR A 139 7.80 15.21 -3.01
C THR A 139 7.12 15.64 -1.72
N GLN A 140 7.51 15.02 -0.61
CA GLN A 140 7.22 15.43 0.77
C GLN A 140 5.74 15.49 1.10
N THR A 141 5.06 14.33 1.08
CA THR A 141 3.70 14.22 1.58
C THR A 141 3.64 13.60 2.98
N LEU A 142 2.54 13.87 3.68
CA LEU A 142 2.27 13.24 4.97
C LEU A 142 2.11 11.72 4.83
N ARG A 143 2.48 11.00 5.86
CA ARG A 143 2.29 9.55 5.97
C ARG A 143 0.81 9.20 6.17
N THR A 144 0.36 8.12 5.52
CA THR A 144 -1.05 7.69 5.53
C THR A 144 -1.27 6.34 6.22
N PHE A 145 -0.24 5.75 6.79
CA PHE A 145 -0.24 4.39 7.30
C PHE A 145 -1.30 4.10 8.37
N MET A 146 -1.66 5.07 9.20
CA MET A 146 -2.75 4.92 10.18
C MET A 146 -4.15 5.04 9.57
N LYS A 147 -4.25 5.38 8.28
CA LYS A 147 -5.52 5.47 7.54
C LYS A 147 -5.79 4.26 6.66
N THR A 148 -4.88 3.31 6.63
CA THR A 148 -4.94 2.13 5.77
C THR A 148 -5.87 1.10 6.36
N ASN A 149 -7.16 1.22 6.12
CA ASN A 149 -8.18 0.32 6.66
C ASN A 149 -9.27 -0.08 5.65
N GLU A 150 -9.08 0.24 4.37
CA GLU A 150 -10.03 -0.19 3.32
C GLU A 150 -9.85 -1.68 3.04
N PRO A 151 -10.89 -2.51 3.19
CA PRO A 151 -10.84 -3.92 2.84
C PRO A 151 -10.86 -4.09 1.32
N LEU A 152 -10.05 -5.02 0.82
CA LEU A 152 -10.13 -5.53 -0.54
C LEU A 152 -10.92 -6.84 -0.57
N LEU A 153 -11.44 -7.23 -1.72
CA LEU A 153 -12.28 -8.42 -1.89
C LEU A 153 -11.51 -9.68 -1.49
N ARG A 154 -11.92 -10.35 -0.41
CA ARG A 154 -11.32 -11.59 0.13
C ARG A 154 -9.79 -11.60 0.15
N SER A 155 -9.19 -10.44 0.21
CA SER A 155 -7.75 -10.26 0.25
C SER A 155 -7.26 -10.09 1.68
N ASP A 156 -6.09 -10.56 1.97
CA ASP A 156 -5.36 -10.27 3.20
C ASP A 156 -4.56 -8.96 3.09
N TRP A 157 -4.79 -8.20 2.04
CA TRP A 157 -4.25 -6.88 1.81
C TRP A 157 -5.21 -5.80 2.29
N LYS A 158 -4.64 -4.69 2.67
CA LYS A 158 -5.34 -3.44 2.90
C LYS A 158 -4.69 -2.36 2.06
N ILE A 159 -5.43 -1.33 1.71
CA ILE A 159 -4.90 -0.20 0.97
C ILE A 159 -5.59 1.08 1.42
N TYR A 160 -4.82 2.16 1.53
CA TYR A 160 -5.37 3.49 1.65
C TYR A 160 -5.76 4.00 0.26
N ARG A 161 -7.03 4.37 0.09
CA ARG A 161 -7.54 4.94 -1.17
C ARG A 161 -7.13 6.40 -1.29
N GLY A 162 -5.90 6.63 -1.68
CA GLY A 162 -5.30 7.95 -1.82
C GLY A 162 -3.85 7.85 -2.23
N GLY A 163 -3.25 8.99 -2.51
CA GLY A 163 -1.85 9.11 -2.93
C GLY A 163 -1.42 10.55 -3.09
N ALA A 164 -0.16 10.77 -3.40
CA ALA A 164 0.33 12.11 -3.73
C ALA A 164 -0.37 12.66 -4.98
N LEU A 165 -0.72 11.80 -5.92
CA LEU A 165 -1.50 12.12 -7.09
C LEU A 165 -2.70 11.17 -7.17
N ILE A 166 -3.93 11.72 -7.11
CA ILE A 166 -5.18 10.96 -7.17
C ILE A 166 -5.90 11.28 -8.47
N ILE A 167 -6.34 10.24 -9.18
CA ILE A 167 -7.08 10.34 -10.43
C ILE A 167 -8.36 9.52 -10.29
N GLU A 168 -9.50 10.18 -10.43
CA GLU A 168 -10.83 9.57 -10.30
C GLU A 168 -11.82 10.18 -11.29
N ASN A 169 -12.66 9.37 -11.90
CA ASN A 169 -13.56 9.81 -12.97
C ASN A 169 -12.80 10.59 -14.06
N ALA A 170 -11.81 9.96 -14.66
CA ALA A 170 -10.95 10.59 -15.64
C ALA A 170 -10.66 9.67 -16.83
N GLU A 171 -10.31 10.30 -17.95
CA GLU A 171 -9.96 9.62 -19.20
C GLU A 171 -8.78 10.31 -19.90
N LYS A 172 -7.90 9.51 -20.50
CA LYS A 172 -6.81 9.99 -21.35
C LYS A 172 -5.93 11.05 -20.68
N CYS A 173 -5.67 10.89 -19.38
CA CYS A 173 -4.71 11.69 -18.63
C CYS A 173 -3.37 10.98 -18.55
N SER A 174 -2.31 11.71 -18.27
CA SER A 174 -0.96 11.16 -18.22
C SER A 174 -0.12 11.75 -17.09
N VAL A 175 0.84 10.94 -16.64
CA VAL A 175 1.92 11.34 -15.72
C VAL A 175 3.23 10.90 -16.37
N ASN A 176 4.04 11.84 -16.86
CA ASN A 176 5.22 11.50 -17.66
C ASN A 176 6.46 12.28 -17.20
N GLY A 177 7.60 11.59 -17.20
CA GLY A 177 8.90 12.22 -16.97
C GLY A 177 9.03 12.88 -15.60
N CYS A 178 8.18 12.54 -14.64
CA CYS A 178 8.19 13.12 -13.31
C CYS A 178 9.17 12.39 -12.37
N TYR A 179 9.67 13.11 -11.37
CA TYR A 179 10.42 12.57 -10.26
C TYR A 179 9.53 12.60 -9.01
N LEU A 180 9.08 11.41 -8.56
CA LEU A 180 8.23 11.26 -7.39
C LEU A 180 9.05 10.59 -6.27
N HIS A 181 9.24 11.29 -5.15
CA HIS A 181 10.06 10.78 -4.06
C HIS A 181 9.68 11.33 -2.69
N ASP A 182 10.12 10.66 -1.64
CA ASP A 182 9.83 11.04 -0.25
C ASP A 182 8.33 11.27 0.02
N ILE A 183 7.51 10.33 -0.50
CA ILE A 183 6.06 10.36 -0.39
C ILE A 183 5.62 9.44 0.73
N GLY A 184 4.86 9.95 1.69
CA GLY A 184 4.51 9.22 2.90
C GLY A 184 3.44 8.12 2.74
N GLY A 185 2.77 8.04 1.58
CA GLY A 185 1.75 7.03 1.25
C GLY A 185 1.97 6.44 -0.13
N ASN A 186 0.87 6.22 -0.91
CA ASN A 186 1.00 5.85 -2.33
C ASN A 186 1.42 7.05 -3.19
N ALA A 187 2.18 6.80 -4.26
CA ALA A 187 2.59 7.89 -5.14
C ALA A 187 1.46 8.27 -6.13
N ILE A 188 1.02 7.35 -6.98
CA ILE A 188 -0.03 7.59 -7.98
C ILE A 188 -1.19 6.61 -7.75
N PHE A 189 -2.40 7.13 -7.61
CA PHE A 189 -3.59 6.34 -7.31
C PHE A 189 -4.74 6.61 -8.28
N PHE A 190 -5.08 5.61 -9.10
CA PHE A 190 -6.26 5.62 -9.96
C PHE A 190 -7.42 4.96 -9.22
N SER A 191 -8.39 5.76 -8.81
CA SER A 191 -9.55 5.34 -8.02
C SER A 191 -10.81 5.22 -8.88
N ASN A 192 -11.51 4.09 -8.75
CA ASN A 192 -12.80 3.86 -9.43
C ASN A 192 -12.72 4.03 -10.95
N TYR A 193 -13.66 4.75 -11.56
CA TYR A 193 -13.71 4.94 -13.02
C TYR A 193 -12.49 5.68 -13.55
N ASN A 194 -11.70 5.00 -14.39
CA ASN A 194 -10.54 5.55 -15.07
C ASN A 194 -10.32 4.83 -16.40
N ARG A 195 -10.00 5.56 -17.50
CA ARG A 195 -9.83 4.99 -18.84
C ARG A 195 -8.66 5.61 -19.59
N ASN A 196 -7.88 4.73 -20.24
CA ASN A 196 -6.86 5.13 -21.21
C ASN A 196 -5.81 6.10 -20.67
N HIS A 197 -5.37 5.89 -19.43
CA HIS A 197 -4.30 6.68 -18.83
C HIS A 197 -2.92 6.15 -19.20
N ARG A 198 -1.92 7.01 -19.08
CA ARG A 198 -0.51 6.66 -19.26
C ARG A 198 0.32 7.15 -18.08
N VAL A 199 1.15 6.26 -17.54
CA VAL A 199 2.21 6.56 -16.56
C VAL A 199 3.52 6.13 -17.19
N SER A 200 4.38 7.07 -17.57
CA SER A 200 5.58 6.69 -18.33
C SER A 200 6.79 7.56 -18.01
N GLN A 201 7.97 6.94 -18.10
CA GLN A 201 9.27 7.62 -17.97
C GLN A 201 9.43 8.36 -16.64
N ASN A 202 8.74 7.90 -15.59
CA ASN A 202 8.87 8.50 -14.27
C ASN A 202 9.96 7.79 -13.47
N HIS A 203 10.60 8.50 -12.58
CA HIS A 203 11.41 7.95 -11.50
C HIS A 203 10.62 8.05 -10.21
N ILE A 204 10.30 6.91 -9.60
CA ILE A 204 9.47 6.81 -8.40
C ILE A 204 10.27 6.07 -7.33
N THR A 205 10.59 6.75 -6.23
CA THR A 205 11.47 6.19 -5.20
C THR A 205 11.18 6.76 -3.81
N ARG A 206 11.59 6.06 -2.76
CA ARG A 206 11.35 6.42 -1.35
C ARG A 206 9.87 6.72 -1.08
N ILE A 207 9.04 5.71 -1.33
CA ILE A 207 7.58 5.79 -1.23
C ILE A 207 7.13 4.98 -0.01
N GLY A 208 6.29 5.57 0.83
CA GLY A 208 5.81 4.94 2.07
C GLY A 208 4.96 3.69 1.82
N ALA A 209 4.21 3.65 0.71
CA ALA A 209 3.37 2.52 0.33
C ALA A 209 3.64 2.05 -1.12
N SER A 210 2.63 2.03 -2.00
CA SER A 210 2.76 1.59 -3.39
C SER A 210 3.13 2.73 -4.34
N ALA A 211 3.83 2.42 -5.44
CA ALA A 211 4.18 3.44 -6.43
C ALA A 211 3.01 3.77 -7.37
N VAL A 212 2.39 2.78 -8.01
CA VAL A 212 1.25 2.99 -8.92
C VAL A 212 0.11 2.04 -8.56
N CYS A 213 -1.07 2.57 -8.31
CA CYS A 213 -2.25 1.79 -7.93
C CYS A 213 -3.40 2.00 -8.91
N PHE A 214 -3.99 0.90 -9.38
CA PHE A 214 -5.26 0.90 -10.11
C PHE A 214 -6.28 0.11 -9.30
N VAL A 215 -7.22 0.79 -8.66
CA VAL A 215 -8.16 0.19 -7.71
C VAL A 215 -9.58 0.59 -8.04
N GLY A 216 -10.37 -0.37 -8.50
CA GLY A 216 -11.79 -0.20 -8.80
C GLY A 216 -12.67 -0.13 -7.56
N SER A 217 -13.96 0.10 -7.79
CA SER A 217 -14.97 0.02 -6.74
C SER A 217 -15.42 -1.42 -6.51
N PRO A 218 -15.57 -1.87 -5.27
CA PRO A 218 -16.24 -3.13 -4.97
C PRO A 218 -17.65 -3.23 -5.56
N ASP A 219 -18.33 -2.11 -5.74
CA ASP A 219 -19.68 -2.05 -6.34
C ASP A 219 -19.67 -2.42 -7.84
N ALA A 220 -18.50 -2.42 -8.47
CA ALA A 220 -18.37 -2.91 -9.84
C ALA A 220 -18.29 -4.43 -9.91
N VAL A 221 -18.11 -5.11 -8.79
CA VAL A 221 -17.96 -6.57 -8.71
C VAL A 221 -19.33 -7.21 -8.50
N ARG A 222 -19.65 -8.21 -9.33
CA ARG A 222 -20.86 -9.03 -9.14
C ARG A 222 -20.66 -9.98 -7.96
N SER A 223 -21.63 -9.99 -7.04
CA SER A 223 -21.59 -10.81 -5.84
C SER A 223 -20.28 -10.62 -5.02
N PRO A 224 -19.94 -9.40 -4.63
CA PRO A 224 -18.71 -9.15 -3.90
C PRO A 224 -18.69 -9.88 -2.56
N LEU A 225 -17.55 -10.43 -2.19
CA LEU A 225 -17.35 -11.12 -0.93
C LEU A 225 -16.04 -10.65 -0.31
N PHE A 226 -16.10 -10.02 0.86
CA PHE A 226 -14.92 -9.46 1.54
C PHE A 226 -14.29 -10.42 2.52
N GLU A 227 -15.07 -11.26 3.17
CA GLU A 227 -14.59 -12.13 4.23
C GLU A 227 -14.00 -13.43 3.67
N TYR A 228 -12.73 -13.71 4.00
CA TYR A 228 -12.01 -14.88 3.51
C TYR A 228 -12.69 -16.22 3.85
N GLY A 229 -13.21 -16.34 5.06
CA GLY A 229 -13.85 -17.58 5.55
C GLY A 229 -15.30 -17.79 5.10
N LYS A 230 -15.89 -16.85 4.37
CA LYS A 230 -17.26 -16.95 3.88
C LYS A 230 -17.32 -17.34 2.42
N SER A 231 -18.38 -18.04 2.05
CA SER A 231 -18.71 -18.40 0.66
C SER A 231 -20.16 -18.04 0.36
N GLN A 232 -20.46 -17.94 -0.92
CA GLN A 232 -21.81 -17.86 -1.45
C GLN A 232 -22.15 -19.17 -2.15
N THR A 233 -23.42 -19.58 -2.14
CA THR A 233 -23.82 -20.72 -2.95
C THR A 233 -23.94 -20.31 -4.41
N TRP A 234 -23.80 -21.28 -5.30
CA TRP A 234 -23.91 -21.05 -6.74
C TRP A 234 -25.26 -20.38 -7.15
N GLU A 235 -26.33 -20.75 -6.46
CA GLU A 235 -27.67 -20.21 -6.70
C GLU A 235 -27.78 -18.72 -6.31
N GLN A 236 -27.05 -18.31 -5.29
CA GLN A 236 -27.06 -16.95 -4.76
C GLN A 236 -26.21 -15.98 -5.58
N MET A 237 -25.32 -16.49 -6.42
CA MET A 237 -24.41 -15.65 -7.19
C MET A 237 -25.08 -15.01 -8.38
N ASP A 238 -24.71 -13.75 -8.67
CA ASP A 238 -24.95 -13.13 -9.96
C ASP A 238 -24.03 -13.76 -11.02
N LYS A 239 -24.62 -14.51 -11.96
CA LYS A 239 -23.93 -15.22 -13.03
C LYS A 239 -23.71 -14.39 -14.30
N GLY A 240 -24.10 -13.12 -14.29
CA GLY A 240 -23.89 -12.18 -15.38
C GLY A 240 -22.39 -12.03 -15.72
N THR A 241 -22.07 -11.74 -16.97
CA THR A 241 -20.70 -11.55 -17.44
C THR A 241 -20.22 -10.11 -17.22
N GLY A 242 -18.92 -9.93 -17.03
CA GLY A 242 -18.29 -8.62 -16.88
C GLY A 242 -18.64 -7.88 -15.59
N PRO A 243 -18.24 -6.62 -15.47
CA PRO A 243 -18.51 -5.79 -14.29
C PRO A 243 -19.99 -5.40 -14.19
N LEU A 244 -20.43 -5.07 -12.97
CA LEU A 244 -21.79 -4.58 -12.71
C LEU A 244 -21.93 -3.08 -13.04
N THR A 245 -20.87 -2.30 -12.76
CA THR A 245 -20.81 -0.86 -13.04
C THR A 245 -19.51 -0.51 -13.77
N PRO A 246 -19.38 0.68 -14.37
CA PRO A 246 -18.13 1.10 -15.02
C PRO A 246 -17.07 1.59 -14.04
N ASP A 247 -17.26 1.50 -12.73
CA ASP A 247 -16.42 2.13 -11.71
C ASP A 247 -15.15 1.33 -11.41
N TYR A 248 -14.30 1.15 -12.42
CA TYR A 248 -13.02 0.46 -12.33
C TYR A 248 -12.02 1.04 -13.33
N PRO A 249 -10.71 0.96 -13.09
CA PRO A 249 -9.70 1.37 -14.04
C PRO A 249 -9.55 0.35 -15.18
N SER A 250 -9.46 0.82 -16.42
CA SER A 250 -9.14 -0.05 -17.54
C SER A 250 -8.43 0.66 -18.69
N ASP A 251 -7.80 -0.17 -19.55
CA ASP A 251 -7.13 0.28 -20.77
C ASP A 251 -6.02 1.31 -20.50
N CYS A 252 -5.33 1.18 -19.36
CA CYS A 252 -4.23 2.07 -18.96
C CYS A 252 -2.87 1.44 -19.22
N LEU A 253 -1.85 2.29 -19.32
CA LEU A 253 -0.48 1.91 -19.65
C LEU A 253 0.48 2.41 -18.58
N VAL A 254 1.33 1.51 -18.06
CA VAL A 254 2.51 1.83 -17.23
C VAL A 254 3.75 1.38 -18.00
N ASP A 255 4.57 2.31 -18.48
CA ASP A 255 5.59 2.07 -19.50
C ASP A 255 6.87 2.85 -19.19
N ASP A 256 8.01 2.15 -19.24
CA ASP A 256 9.33 2.78 -19.16
C ASP A 256 9.56 3.63 -17.88
N ASN A 257 9.12 3.11 -16.70
CA ASN A 257 9.36 3.76 -15.43
C ASN A 257 10.48 3.09 -14.65
N LEU A 258 11.20 3.86 -13.84
CA LEU A 258 12.12 3.40 -12.82
C LEU A 258 11.44 3.49 -11.45
N ILE A 259 11.18 2.33 -10.83
CA ILE A 259 10.45 2.23 -9.55
C ILE A 259 11.33 1.46 -8.57
N HIS A 260 11.71 2.08 -7.46
CA HIS A 260 12.50 1.39 -6.44
C HIS A 260 12.35 2.02 -5.05
N SER A 261 12.82 1.30 -4.03
CA SER A 261 12.78 1.75 -2.63
C SER A 261 11.38 2.21 -2.23
N ILE A 262 10.38 1.36 -2.47
CA ILE A 262 8.99 1.63 -2.11
C ILE A 262 8.55 0.75 -0.93
N GLY A 263 7.39 1.03 -0.34
CA GLY A 263 6.89 0.29 0.81
C GLY A 263 7.75 0.55 2.06
N GLU A 264 8.33 1.73 2.19
CA GLU A 264 9.20 2.05 3.32
C GLU A 264 8.48 1.98 4.66
N ILE A 265 7.19 2.29 4.68
CA ILE A 265 6.36 2.28 5.88
C ILE A 265 5.37 1.12 5.83
N GLU A 266 4.59 1.01 4.76
CA GLU A 266 3.54 0.02 4.59
C GLU A 266 4.05 -1.19 3.80
N LYS A 267 4.41 -2.26 4.52
CA LYS A 267 5.07 -3.44 3.93
C LYS A 267 4.19 -4.30 3.02
N GLN A 268 2.92 -3.95 2.89
CA GLN A 268 2.00 -4.53 1.90
C GLN A 268 1.99 -3.80 0.56
N GLY A 269 2.75 -2.71 0.41
CA GLY A 269 2.92 -1.98 -0.84
C GLY A 269 3.50 -2.82 -1.96
N ALA A 270 3.19 -2.46 -3.20
CA ALA A 270 3.76 -3.04 -4.42
C ALA A 270 4.27 -1.93 -5.34
N GLY A 271 5.22 -2.26 -6.22
CA GLY A 271 5.63 -1.33 -7.27
C GLY A 271 4.42 -0.93 -8.12
N ILE A 272 3.67 -1.92 -8.60
CA ILE A 272 2.40 -1.69 -9.32
C ILE A 272 1.33 -2.60 -8.73
N GLN A 273 0.24 -1.99 -8.25
CA GLN A 273 -0.89 -2.66 -7.61
C GLN A 273 -2.12 -2.59 -8.52
N LEU A 274 -2.68 -3.74 -8.85
CA LEU A 274 -3.93 -3.88 -9.58
C LEU A 274 -4.98 -4.55 -8.71
N SER A 275 -6.17 -3.94 -8.58
CA SER A 275 -7.33 -4.50 -7.89
C SER A 275 -8.61 -4.07 -8.60
N MET A 276 -9.49 -5.00 -8.89
CA MET A 276 -10.78 -4.70 -9.57
C MET A 276 -10.58 -3.82 -10.80
N SER A 277 -9.71 -4.24 -11.71
CA SER A 277 -9.33 -3.51 -12.92
C SER A 277 -9.35 -4.44 -14.15
N ALA A 278 -9.17 -3.89 -15.33
CA ALA A 278 -9.13 -4.67 -16.55
C ALA A 278 -8.16 -4.08 -17.58
N ARG A 279 -7.51 -4.92 -18.36
CA ARG A 279 -6.70 -4.54 -19.54
C ARG A 279 -5.69 -3.44 -19.22
N ILE A 280 -4.96 -3.59 -18.13
CA ILE A 280 -3.83 -2.72 -17.80
C ILE A 280 -2.59 -3.31 -18.47
N THR A 281 -1.86 -2.50 -19.21
CA THR A 281 -0.57 -2.87 -19.80
C THR A 281 0.55 -2.34 -18.92
N ILE A 282 1.46 -3.23 -18.51
CA ILE A 282 2.64 -2.94 -17.71
C ILE A 282 3.85 -3.43 -18.48
N ARG A 283 4.69 -2.54 -18.98
CA ARG A 283 5.82 -2.95 -19.79
C ARG A 283 7.05 -2.06 -19.63
N ASN A 284 8.21 -2.64 -19.91
CA ASN A 284 9.51 -1.95 -19.96
C ASN A 284 9.87 -1.19 -18.68
N ASN A 285 9.30 -1.57 -17.52
CA ASN A 285 9.63 -0.91 -16.26
C ASN A 285 10.79 -1.64 -15.58
N SER A 286 11.63 -0.90 -14.87
CA SER A 286 12.61 -1.44 -13.92
C SER A 286 12.07 -1.26 -12.51
N ILE A 287 11.86 -2.38 -11.79
CA ILE A 287 11.19 -2.39 -10.48
C ILE A 287 12.05 -3.20 -9.52
N TYR A 288 12.59 -2.58 -8.48
CA TYR A 288 13.49 -3.27 -7.55
C TYR A 288 13.54 -2.61 -6.16
N ASP A 289 14.20 -3.28 -5.22
CA ASP A 289 14.38 -2.80 -3.85
C ASP A 289 13.05 -2.62 -3.10
N LEU A 290 12.25 -3.69 -3.03
CA LEU A 290 10.92 -3.67 -2.45
C LEU A 290 10.78 -4.65 -1.28
N PRO A 291 10.00 -4.30 -0.24
CA PRO A 291 9.76 -5.20 0.88
C PRO A 291 8.90 -6.41 0.50
N ARG A 292 8.06 -6.27 -0.52
CA ARG A 292 7.11 -7.28 -0.99
C ARG A 292 7.13 -7.41 -2.52
N ALA A 293 5.98 -7.50 -3.17
CA ALA A 293 5.87 -7.77 -4.60
C ALA A 293 6.23 -6.55 -5.47
N GLY A 294 6.90 -6.80 -6.58
CA GLY A 294 7.13 -5.79 -7.62
C GLY A 294 5.84 -5.44 -8.35
N ILE A 295 5.17 -6.44 -8.90
CA ILE A 295 3.87 -6.30 -9.56
C ILE A 295 2.88 -7.21 -8.85
N ASN A 296 1.77 -6.65 -8.37
CA ASN A 296 0.72 -7.40 -7.70
C ASN A 296 -0.62 -7.26 -8.42
N VAL A 297 -1.19 -8.39 -8.83
CA VAL A 297 -2.55 -8.51 -9.36
C VAL A 297 -3.42 -9.16 -8.28
N SER A 298 -4.03 -8.34 -7.44
CA SER A 298 -5.05 -8.77 -6.48
C SER A 298 -6.39 -8.82 -7.20
N GLU A 299 -7.38 -9.47 -6.62
CA GLU A 299 -8.75 -9.51 -7.16
C GLU A 299 -8.82 -9.19 -8.68
N GLY A 300 -8.18 -10.00 -9.49
CA GLY A 300 -8.05 -9.81 -10.93
C GLY A 300 -9.37 -10.04 -11.66
N THR A 301 -10.38 -9.31 -11.29
CA THR A 301 -11.80 -9.59 -11.53
C THR A 301 -12.17 -9.68 -13.00
N TRP A 302 -11.53 -8.91 -13.89
CA TRP A 302 -11.91 -8.87 -15.31
C TRP A 302 -10.74 -9.12 -16.27
N GLY A 303 -9.53 -9.26 -15.77
CA GLY A 303 -8.36 -9.71 -16.51
C GLY A 303 -7.97 -8.87 -17.73
N GLY A 304 -7.37 -9.54 -18.71
CA GLY A 304 -6.85 -8.92 -19.93
C GLY A 304 -5.62 -8.04 -19.72
N HIS A 305 -4.95 -8.19 -18.59
CA HIS A 305 -3.70 -7.48 -18.31
C HIS A 305 -2.57 -8.01 -19.20
N MET A 306 -1.72 -7.10 -19.65
CA MET A 306 -0.51 -7.43 -20.42
C MET A 306 0.71 -7.01 -19.61
N ILE A 307 1.56 -7.96 -19.26
CA ILE A 307 2.77 -7.72 -18.46
C ILE A 307 3.94 -8.26 -19.26
N GLU A 308 4.77 -7.37 -19.81
CA GLU A 308 5.82 -7.76 -20.74
C GLU A 308 7.07 -6.88 -20.63
N GLY A 309 8.25 -7.45 -20.83
CA GLY A 309 9.50 -6.70 -20.92
C GLY A 309 9.90 -5.93 -19.68
N ASN A 310 9.35 -6.25 -18.50
CA ASN A 310 9.73 -5.61 -17.24
C ASN A 310 10.94 -6.32 -16.62
N ASP A 311 11.83 -5.55 -16.01
CA ASP A 311 12.93 -6.06 -15.20
C ASP A 311 12.55 -5.88 -13.72
N VAL A 312 12.27 -7.00 -13.02
CA VAL A 312 11.73 -6.99 -11.65
C VAL A 312 12.60 -7.89 -10.76
N PHE A 313 13.37 -7.29 -9.89
CA PHE A 313 14.36 -7.96 -9.06
C PHE A 313 14.47 -7.34 -7.66
N ASP A 314 15.24 -7.93 -6.76
CA ASP A 314 15.41 -7.49 -5.38
C ASP A 314 14.06 -7.14 -4.72
N THR A 315 13.12 -8.07 -4.79
CA THR A 315 11.80 -7.99 -4.17
C THR A 315 11.70 -8.94 -2.98
N VAL A 316 10.62 -8.84 -2.19
CA VAL A 316 10.38 -9.69 -1.01
C VAL A 316 11.52 -9.59 0.00
N LEU A 317 12.06 -8.39 0.18
CA LEU A 317 13.24 -8.18 1.03
C LEU A 317 12.94 -8.17 2.53
N GLU A 318 11.67 -7.98 2.89
CA GLU A 318 11.24 -7.91 4.29
C GLU A 318 10.07 -8.85 4.62
N THR A 319 9.26 -9.23 3.63
CA THR A 319 8.15 -10.16 3.82
C THR A 319 8.56 -11.60 3.53
N GLY A 320 7.85 -12.56 4.10
CA GLY A 320 8.17 -13.99 4.00
C GLY A 320 7.48 -14.74 2.86
N ASP A 321 6.59 -14.09 2.12
CA ASP A 321 5.76 -14.71 1.08
C ASP A 321 5.61 -13.77 -0.11
N HIS A 322 5.14 -14.26 -1.24
CA HIS A 322 5.01 -13.55 -2.51
C HIS A 322 6.28 -13.65 -3.38
N GLY A 323 6.33 -12.91 -4.48
CA GLY A 323 7.45 -12.91 -5.43
C GLY A 323 7.53 -11.59 -6.16
N SER A 324 8.45 -11.48 -7.11
CA SER A 324 8.54 -10.30 -7.99
C SER A 324 7.22 -10.01 -8.71
N PHE A 325 6.54 -11.05 -9.14
CA PHE A 325 5.15 -11.02 -9.57
C PHE A 325 4.30 -11.84 -8.59
N ASN A 326 3.21 -11.27 -8.13
CA ASN A 326 2.21 -11.97 -7.34
C ASN A 326 0.83 -11.79 -7.94
N SER A 327 0.13 -12.88 -8.12
CA SER A 327 -1.30 -12.90 -8.46
C SER A 327 -2.04 -13.69 -7.42
N TRP A 328 -2.86 -13.02 -6.67
CA TRP A 328 -3.74 -13.65 -5.70
C TRP A 328 -5.16 -13.62 -6.24
N GLY A 329 -5.42 -14.54 -7.17
CA GLY A 329 -6.72 -14.67 -7.83
C GLY A 329 -7.83 -14.85 -6.82
N ARG A 330 -8.89 -14.11 -7.00
CA ARG A 330 -10.16 -14.29 -6.30
C ARG A 330 -11.19 -14.58 -7.36
N ASP A 331 -11.41 -15.86 -7.55
CA ASP A 331 -12.43 -16.34 -8.48
C ASP A 331 -13.78 -15.74 -8.12
N ARG A 332 -14.61 -15.52 -9.10
CA ARG A 332 -15.96 -14.98 -8.90
C ARG A 332 -16.77 -15.87 -7.95
N TYR A 333 -16.63 -17.19 -8.08
CA TYR A 333 -17.10 -18.15 -7.10
C TYR A 333 -15.95 -18.53 -6.17
N TRP A 334 -16.21 -18.57 -4.89
CA TRP A 334 -15.26 -18.98 -3.87
C TRP A 334 -15.90 -19.88 -2.83
N HIS A 335 -15.23 -20.99 -2.53
CA HIS A 335 -15.55 -21.85 -1.40
C HIS A 335 -14.27 -22.16 -0.61
N PRO A 336 -14.30 -22.17 0.75
CA PRO A 336 -13.11 -22.42 1.57
C PRO A 336 -12.59 -23.88 1.46
N ASP A 337 -13.44 -24.82 1.07
CA ASP A 337 -13.04 -26.20 0.79
C ASP A 337 -12.51 -26.32 -0.64
N ARG A 338 -11.24 -26.71 -0.74
CA ARG A 338 -10.52 -26.85 -2.01
C ARG A 338 -11.17 -27.88 -2.94
N ASN A 339 -11.69 -29.01 -2.39
CA ASN A 339 -12.31 -30.04 -3.22
C ASN A 339 -13.55 -29.47 -3.93
N VAL A 340 -14.34 -28.65 -3.23
CA VAL A 340 -15.50 -27.97 -3.82
C VAL A 340 -15.06 -27.04 -4.93
N MET A 341 -13.96 -26.31 -4.78
CA MET A 341 -13.41 -25.43 -5.82
C MET A 341 -12.88 -26.22 -7.01
N ASP A 342 -12.19 -27.32 -6.78
CA ASP A 342 -11.64 -28.16 -7.86
C ASP A 342 -12.76 -28.82 -8.70
N GLU A 343 -13.87 -29.21 -8.09
CA GLU A 343 -15.05 -29.72 -8.82
C GLU A 343 -15.74 -28.58 -9.58
N PHE A 344 -15.93 -27.44 -8.93
CA PHE A 344 -16.55 -26.27 -9.55
C PHE A 344 -15.76 -25.79 -10.78
N ALA A 345 -14.44 -25.74 -10.70
CA ALA A 345 -13.57 -25.33 -11.80
C ALA A 345 -13.69 -26.24 -13.03
N LYS A 346 -13.96 -27.53 -12.83
CA LYS A 346 -14.19 -28.48 -13.94
C LYS A 346 -15.52 -28.24 -14.65
N GLU A 347 -16.54 -27.91 -13.89
CA GLU A 347 -17.90 -27.69 -14.41
C GLU A 347 -18.08 -26.28 -14.98
N HIS A 348 -17.41 -25.29 -14.40
CA HIS A 348 -17.55 -23.88 -14.71
C HIS A 348 -16.21 -23.15 -14.91
N PRO A 349 -15.35 -23.60 -15.86
CA PRO A 349 -14.01 -23.03 -16.01
C PRO A 349 -14.00 -21.52 -16.33
N GLN A 350 -15.07 -20.99 -16.90
CA GLN A 350 -15.22 -19.55 -17.20
C GLN A 350 -15.44 -18.67 -15.95
N MET A 351 -15.66 -19.27 -14.81
CA MET A 351 -15.88 -18.55 -13.53
C MET A 351 -14.63 -18.56 -12.65
N VAL A 352 -13.63 -19.31 -13.03
CA VAL A 352 -12.34 -19.45 -12.33
C VAL A 352 -11.29 -18.60 -13.03
N PHE A 353 -10.42 -17.99 -12.26
CA PHE A 353 -9.35 -17.10 -12.76
C PHE A 353 -8.06 -17.87 -13.02
#